data_a43cb7231088a6391bb6d0641e28d1bc
#
_entry.id   a43cb7231088a6391bb6d0641e28d1bc
#
_cell.length_a   1.000
_cell.length_b   1.000
_cell.length_c   1.000
_cell.angle_alpha   90.00
_cell.angle_beta   90.00
_cell.angle_gamma   90.00
#
_symmetry.space_group_name_H-M   'P 1'
#
loop_
_entity.id
_entity.type
_entity.pdbx_description
1 polymer ?
#
loop_
_entity_poly.entity_id
_entity_poly.type
_entity_poly.pdbx_seq_one_letter_code
_entity_poly.pdbx_strand_id
1 'polypeptide(L)'
;MDTSWWPAAAAVVAVVLVVLIAGRRPGRARRAAPPHGPGSAPQPRAGELWSLADGRLCLVLAVASVRARRARVAWITGKYDDRRAGVIPLPPGTVGAQGRAAFLEADRPAEVSVWEFAGRLGVLDPAVWDEVRGLGGGA
;
A
#
# COMPACT_ATOMS: atom_id res chain seq x y z
N MET A 1 -29.29 31.71 40.40
CA MET A 1 -28.34 30.99 39.55
C MET A 1 -29.16 30.16 38.60
N ASP A 2 -29.21 30.60 37.37
CA ASP A 2 -30.01 29.95 36.34
C ASP A 2 -29.29 28.71 35.83
N THR A 3 -29.79 27.55 36.19
CA THR A 3 -29.34 26.25 35.68
C THR A 3 -29.87 25.93 34.28
N SER A 4 -30.48 26.91 33.60
CA SER A 4 -31.17 26.71 32.33
C SER A 4 -30.21 26.58 31.10
N TRP A 5 -28.92 26.76 31.30
CA TRP A 5 -27.92 26.64 30.23
C TRP A 5 -27.27 25.26 30.14
N TRP A 6 -27.46 24.41 31.14
CA TRP A 6 -26.95 23.07 31.18
C TRP A 6 -27.41 22.17 30.01
N PRO A 7 -28.69 22.21 29.59
CA PRO A 7 -29.10 21.42 28.46
C PRO A 7 -28.48 21.89 27.13
N ALA A 8 -28.19 23.19 26.99
CA ALA A 8 -27.52 23.73 25.81
C ALA A 8 -26.04 23.28 25.76
N ALA A 9 -25.33 23.29 26.89
CA ALA A 9 -23.97 22.82 26.99
C ALA A 9 -23.87 21.30 26.71
N ALA A 10 -24.82 20.52 27.22
CA ALA A 10 -24.88 19.09 26.94
C ALA A 10 -25.16 18.79 25.46
N ALA A 11 -25.99 19.57 24.80
CA ALA A 11 -26.29 19.42 23.39
C ALA A 11 -25.05 19.76 22.50
N VAL A 12 -24.29 20.79 22.86
CA VAL A 12 -23.05 21.15 22.14
C VAL A 12 -21.99 20.09 22.31
N VAL A 13 -21.81 19.55 23.51
CA VAL A 13 -20.86 18.44 23.76
C VAL A 13 -21.27 17.19 22.98
N ALA A 14 -22.54 16.86 22.93
CA ALA A 14 -23.05 15.72 22.18
C ALA A 14 -22.82 15.89 20.67
N VAL A 15 -23.03 17.08 20.11
CA VAL A 15 -22.77 17.37 18.69
C VAL A 15 -21.28 17.30 18.37
N VAL A 16 -20.42 17.86 19.23
CA VAL A 16 -18.97 17.77 19.07
C VAL A 16 -18.48 16.33 19.15
N LEU A 17 -19.04 15.53 20.06
CA LEU A 17 -18.69 14.11 20.17
C LEU A 17 -19.14 13.31 18.95
N VAL A 18 -20.31 13.59 18.40
CA VAL A 18 -20.80 12.95 17.17
C VAL A 18 -19.94 13.34 15.97
N VAL A 19 -19.52 14.59 15.86
CA VAL A 19 -18.62 15.06 14.80
C VAL A 19 -17.24 14.44 14.95
N LEU A 20 -16.71 14.30 16.17
CA LEU A 20 -15.43 13.65 16.43
C LEU A 20 -15.50 12.14 16.17
N ILE A 21 -16.60 11.47 16.49
CA ILE A 21 -16.80 10.06 16.19
C ILE A 21 -17.04 9.84 14.70
N ALA A 22 -17.77 10.71 14.04
CA ALA A 22 -17.97 10.67 12.60
C ALA A 22 -16.68 11.04 11.82
N GLY A 23 -15.85 11.95 12.36
CA GLY A 23 -14.55 12.29 11.82
C GLY A 23 -13.47 11.24 12.13
N ARG A 24 -13.65 10.46 13.16
CA ARG A 24 -12.87 9.27 13.52
C ARG A 24 -13.53 7.98 13.02
N ARG A 25 -14.30 8.07 11.99
CA ARG A 25 -14.48 6.84 11.22
C ARG A 25 -13.07 6.42 10.88
N PRO A 26 -12.53 5.34 11.48
CA PRO A 26 -11.40 4.65 10.88
C PRO A 26 -11.87 4.48 9.48
N GLY A 27 -11.15 5.06 8.53
CA GLY A 27 -11.61 5.04 7.17
C GLY A 27 -12.12 3.66 7.00
N ARG A 28 -13.42 3.55 6.87
CA ARG A 28 -14.01 2.31 6.44
C ARG A 28 -13.11 2.02 5.31
N ALA A 29 -12.21 1.05 5.52
CA ALA A 29 -11.44 0.57 4.43
C ALA A 29 -12.51 0.51 3.37
N ARG A 30 -12.49 1.48 2.46
CA ARG A 30 -13.38 1.41 1.34
C ARG A 30 -13.09 0.00 0.92
N ARG A 31 -13.98 -0.90 1.16
CA ARG A 31 -14.07 -2.07 0.33
C ARG A 31 -14.15 -1.43 -1.03
N ALA A 32 -12.96 -1.20 -1.57
CA ALA A 32 -12.83 -0.72 -2.89
C ALA A 32 -13.68 -1.72 -3.64
N ALA A 33 -14.76 -1.27 -4.21
CA ALA A 33 -15.43 -2.04 -5.23
C ALA A 33 -14.30 -2.65 -6.03
N PRO A 34 -14.28 -3.99 -6.25
CA PRO A 34 -13.15 -4.61 -6.89
C PRO A 34 -12.77 -3.70 -8.04
N PRO A 35 -11.54 -3.15 -8.07
CA PRO A 35 -11.18 -2.07 -8.99
C PRO A 35 -11.28 -2.49 -10.45
N HIS A 36 -11.70 -3.70 -10.66
CA HIS A 36 -11.84 -4.35 -11.94
C HIS A 36 -13.30 -4.77 -12.08
N GLY A 37 -13.97 -4.21 -13.08
CA GLY A 37 -15.28 -4.65 -13.49
C GLY A 37 -15.30 -6.17 -13.68
N PRO A 38 -16.47 -6.81 -13.63
CA PRO A 38 -16.57 -8.24 -13.81
C PRO A 38 -15.92 -8.63 -15.14
N GLY A 39 -14.81 -9.37 -15.08
CA GLY A 39 -14.18 -9.99 -16.24
C GLY A 39 -12.73 -9.64 -16.55
N SER A 40 -12.13 -8.54 -16.07
CA SER A 40 -10.71 -8.26 -16.35
C SER A 40 -9.84 -8.30 -15.11
N ALA A 41 -8.97 -9.32 -15.06
CA ALA A 41 -7.92 -9.37 -14.05
C ALA A 41 -6.89 -8.25 -14.29
N PRO A 42 -6.30 -7.67 -13.23
CA PRO A 42 -5.14 -6.83 -13.36
C PRO A 42 -4.02 -7.57 -14.09
N GLN A 43 -3.24 -6.83 -14.87
CA GLN A 43 -2.10 -7.38 -15.59
C GLN A 43 -0.81 -6.70 -15.10
N PRO A 44 -0.32 -7.04 -13.91
CA PRO A 44 0.93 -6.52 -13.41
C PRO A 44 2.10 -6.99 -14.27
N ARG A 45 3.11 -6.13 -14.40
CA ARG A 45 4.35 -6.43 -15.11
C ARG A 45 5.54 -6.26 -14.18
N ALA A 46 6.60 -7.02 -14.43
CA ALA A 46 7.85 -6.89 -13.69
C ALA A 46 8.38 -5.44 -13.75
N GLY A 47 8.81 -4.92 -12.61
CA GLY A 47 9.27 -3.54 -12.45
C GLY A 47 8.17 -2.52 -12.13
N GLU A 48 6.92 -2.90 -12.14
CA GLU A 48 5.82 -2.02 -11.77
C GLU A 48 5.60 -1.97 -10.26
N LEU A 49 5.20 -0.80 -9.78
CA LEU A 49 4.79 -0.55 -8.40
C LEU A 49 3.27 -0.59 -8.33
N TRP A 50 2.75 -1.33 -7.36
CA TRP A 50 1.33 -1.53 -7.18
C TRP A 50 0.90 -1.39 -5.73
N SER A 51 -0.33 -0.93 -5.52
CA SER A 51 -1.03 -1.07 -4.26
C SER A 51 -1.94 -2.30 -4.29
N LEU A 52 -2.01 -2.99 -3.16
CA LEU A 52 -2.92 -4.11 -2.98
C LEU A 52 -4.24 -3.67 -2.34
N ALA A 53 -5.24 -4.52 -2.42
CA ALA A 53 -6.58 -4.26 -1.87
C ALA A 53 -6.58 -4.01 -0.35
N ASP A 54 -5.61 -4.56 0.38
CA ASP A 54 -5.40 -4.35 1.82
C ASP A 54 -4.60 -3.07 2.16
N GLY A 55 -4.20 -2.29 1.16
CA GLY A 55 -3.43 -1.05 1.32
C GLY A 55 -1.92 -1.23 1.34
N ARG A 56 -1.39 -2.45 1.30
CA ARG A 56 0.05 -2.68 1.20
C ARG A 56 0.58 -2.29 -0.17
N LEU A 57 1.82 -1.86 -0.21
CA LEU A 57 2.54 -1.50 -1.43
C LEU A 57 3.56 -2.57 -1.78
N CYS A 58 3.74 -2.81 -3.06
CA CYS A 58 4.70 -3.80 -3.53
C CYS A 58 5.31 -3.44 -4.89
N LEU A 59 6.48 -4.03 -5.14
CA LEU A 59 7.12 -4.07 -6.44
C LEU A 59 6.90 -5.45 -7.06
N VAL A 60 6.44 -5.51 -8.28
CA VAL A 60 6.30 -6.76 -9.02
C VAL A 60 7.66 -7.22 -9.52
N LEU A 61 8.11 -8.38 -9.07
CA LEU A 61 9.38 -8.98 -9.47
C LEU A 61 9.23 -9.86 -10.70
N ALA A 62 8.19 -10.68 -10.70
CA ALA A 62 7.89 -11.58 -11.81
C ALA A 62 6.39 -11.93 -11.79
N VAL A 63 5.87 -12.22 -12.95
CA VAL A 63 4.52 -12.77 -13.07
C VAL A 63 4.66 -14.24 -13.42
N ALA A 64 4.19 -15.10 -12.53
CA ALA A 64 4.07 -16.53 -12.84
C ALA A 64 3.10 -16.70 -14.01
N SER A 65 3.19 -17.82 -14.71
CA SER A 65 2.42 -18.07 -15.92
C SER A 65 0.96 -17.58 -15.83
N VAL A 66 0.43 -17.12 -16.94
CA VAL A 66 -0.96 -16.62 -17.05
C VAL A 66 -1.99 -17.56 -16.41
N ARG A 67 -1.69 -18.85 -16.38
CA ARG A 67 -2.56 -19.87 -15.77
C ARG A 67 -2.55 -19.84 -14.25
N ALA A 68 -1.39 -19.51 -13.63
CA ALA A 68 -1.28 -19.52 -12.18
C ALA A 68 -1.92 -18.28 -11.53
N ARG A 69 -2.11 -17.21 -12.28
CA ARG A 69 -2.68 -15.92 -11.81
C ARG A 69 -2.03 -15.43 -10.52
N ARG A 70 -0.73 -15.64 -10.40
CA ARG A 70 0.09 -15.24 -9.24
C ARG A 70 1.26 -14.41 -9.70
N ALA A 71 1.63 -13.47 -8.87
CA ALA A 71 2.81 -12.63 -9.08
C ALA A 71 3.74 -12.74 -7.87
N ARG A 72 5.03 -12.72 -8.12
CA ARG A 72 6.07 -12.62 -7.12
C ARG A 72 6.35 -11.15 -6.88
N VAL A 73 6.28 -10.72 -5.63
CA VAL A 73 6.43 -9.31 -5.26
C VAL A 73 7.44 -9.14 -4.14
N ALA A 74 8.03 -7.96 -4.07
CA ALA A 74 8.78 -7.49 -2.91
C ALA A 74 7.95 -6.41 -2.21
N TRP A 75 7.84 -6.51 -0.88
CA TRP A 75 7.08 -5.56 -0.10
C TRP A 75 7.79 -4.22 0.03
N ILE A 76 7.03 -3.15 0.05
CA ILE A 76 7.49 -1.80 0.33
C ILE A 76 7.04 -1.42 1.73
N THR A 77 7.97 -1.05 2.58
CA THR A 77 7.76 -0.72 3.99
C THR A 77 8.33 0.66 4.33
N GLY A 78 7.80 1.28 5.36
CA GLY A 78 8.36 2.53 5.92
C GLY A 78 9.45 2.31 6.96
N LYS A 79 9.84 1.05 7.27
CA LYS A 79 10.85 0.72 8.27
C LYS A 79 12.13 0.25 7.61
N TYR A 80 13.22 0.90 7.97
CA TYR A 80 14.55 0.44 7.60
C TYR A 80 15.08 -0.57 8.60
N ASP A 81 15.65 -1.65 8.08
CA ASP A 81 16.37 -2.64 8.87
C ASP A 81 17.80 -2.76 8.31
N ASP A 82 18.73 -2.13 9.00
CA ASP A 82 20.16 -2.10 8.64
C ASP A 82 20.86 -3.45 8.77
N ARG A 83 20.24 -4.41 9.43
CA ARG A 83 20.76 -5.77 9.59
C ARG A 83 20.46 -6.66 8.38
N ARG A 84 19.60 -6.20 7.50
CA ARG A 84 19.17 -6.96 6.33
C ARG A 84 19.76 -6.34 5.06
N ALA A 85 20.69 -7.05 4.42
CA ALA A 85 21.36 -6.59 3.20
C ALA A 85 20.40 -6.46 2.00
N GLY A 86 19.26 -7.14 2.03
CA GLY A 86 18.28 -7.11 0.95
C GLY A 86 17.19 -6.04 1.09
N VAL A 87 17.34 -5.11 2.04
CA VAL A 87 16.44 -3.96 2.18
C VAL A 87 17.05 -2.76 1.47
N ILE A 88 16.40 -2.32 0.41
CA ILE A 88 16.89 -1.26 -0.48
C ILE A 88 16.10 0.02 -0.23
N PRO A 89 16.75 1.15 0.10
CA PRO A 89 16.05 2.43 0.17
C PRO A 89 15.57 2.86 -1.22
N LEU A 90 14.32 3.27 -1.30
CA LEU A 90 13.73 3.80 -2.53
C LEU A 90 13.94 5.31 -2.60
N PRO A 91 14.16 5.88 -3.82
CA PRO A 91 14.24 7.31 -3.99
C PRO A 91 12.99 8.04 -3.48
N PRO A 92 13.12 9.26 -2.93
CA PRO A 92 11.99 10.07 -2.52
C PRO A 92 10.97 10.24 -3.65
N GLY A 93 9.69 10.10 -3.35
CA GLY A 93 8.61 10.23 -4.32
C GLY A 93 8.32 8.98 -5.16
N THR A 94 9.05 7.89 -5.01
CA THR A 94 8.82 6.64 -5.76
C THR A 94 7.43 6.05 -5.51
N VAL A 95 6.94 6.10 -4.29
CA VAL A 95 5.65 5.50 -3.88
C VAL A 95 4.67 6.51 -3.29
N GLY A 96 4.67 7.71 -3.78
CA GLY A 96 3.69 8.71 -3.38
C GLY A 96 4.28 10.03 -2.92
N ALA A 97 3.44 11.04 -2.92
CA ALA A 97 3.80 12.46 -2.84
C ALA A 97 4.18 12.95 -1.44
N GLN A 98 4.38 12.09 -0.45
CA GLN A 98 4.42 12.58 0.94
C GLN A 98 5.79 12.60 1.60
N GLY A 99 6.87 12.52 0.84
CA GLY A 99 8.23 12.67 1.38
C GLY A 99 8.62 11.63 2.45
N ARG A 100 7.84 10.59 2.62
CA ARG A 100 8.14 9.51 3.56
C ARG A 100 9.18 8.59 2.96
N ALA A 101 10.15 8.21 3.78
CA ALA A 101 11.10 7.19 3.40
C ALA A 101 10.37 5.87 3.12
N ALA A 102 10.73 5.22 2.03
CA ALA A 102 10.23 3.90 1.66
C ALA A 102 11.39 2.96 1.38
N PHE A 103 11.24 1.71 1.76
CA PHE A 103 12.25 0.67 1.67
C PHE A 103 11.67 -0.58 1.03
N LEU A 104 12.42 -1.17 0.13
CA LEU A 104 12.04 -2.39 -0.56
C LEU A 104 12.66 -3.60 0.13
N GLU A 105 11.85 -4.56 0.54
CA GLU A 105 12.29 -5.83 1.11
C GLU A 105 12.56 -6.86 0.01
N ALA A 106 13.64 -6.69 -0.72
CA ALA A 106 14.00 -7.56 -1.85
C ALA A 106 14.46 -8.97 -1.42
N ASP A 107 14.89 -9.14 -0.19
CA ASP A 107 15.37 -10.40 0.38
C ASP A 107 14.26 -11.38 0.80
N ARG A 108 13.02 -10.89 0.88
CA ARG A 108 11.86 -11.68 1.29
C ARG A 108 10.70 -11.55 0.31
N PRO A 109 10.86 -12.08 -0.91
CA PRO A 109 9.78 -12.04 -1.87
C PRO A 109 8.60 -12.90 -1.40
N ALA A 110 7.41 -12.46 -1.78
CA ALA A 110 6.17 -13.16 -1.52
C ALA A 110 5.40 -13.41 -2.82
N GLU A 111 4.52 -14.40 -2.80
CA GLU A 111 3.58 -14.61 -3.90
C GLU A 111 2.20 -14.10 -3.51
N VAL A 112 1.59 -13.34 -4.41
CA VAL A 112 0.24 -12.83 -4.26
C VAL A 112 -0.59 -13.16 -5.49
N SER A 113 -1.90 -13.31 -5.29
CA SER A 113 -2.83 -13.45 -6.40
C SER A 113 -2.93 -12.14 -7.18
N VAL A 114 -3.01 -12.22 -8.51
CA VAL A 114 -3.20 -11.03 -9.34
C VAL A 114 -4.49 -10.27 -9.02
N TRP A 115 -5.47 -10.94 -8.44
CA TRP A 115 -6.73 -10.33 -8.00
C TRP A 115 -6.59 -9.41 -6.79
N GLU A 116 -5.49 -9.51 -6.04
CA GLU A 116 -5.19 -8.63 -4.92
C GLU A 116 -4.62 -7.28 -5.34
N PHE A 117 -4.19 -7.13 -6.59
CA PHE A 117 -3.69 -5.87 -7.12
C PHE A 117 -4.83 -4.88 -7.30
N ALA A 118 -4.76 -3.73 -6.65
CA ALA A 118 -5.80 -2.72 -6.64
C ALA A 118 -5.51 -1.55 -7.60
N GLY A 119 -4.31 -1.00 -7.57
CA GLY A 119 -3.95 0.13 -8.39
C GLY A 119 -2.46 0.15 -8.76
N ARG A 120 -2.18 0.48 -10.02
CA ARG A 120 -0.82 0.71 -10.48
C ARG A 120 -0.36 2.09 -10.03
N LEU A 121 0.80 2.16 -9.40
CA LEU A 121 1.38 3.41 -8.91
C LEU A 121 2.41 3.99 -9.88
N GLY A 122 3.11 3.15 -10.61
CA GLY A 122 4.14 3.58 -11.53
C GLY A 122 5.11 2.46 -11.87
N VAL A 123 6.27 2.85 -12.37
CA VAL A 123 7.37 1.96 -12.72
C VAL A 123 8.59 2.35 -11.90
N LEU A 124 9.32 1.36 -11.40
CA LEU A 124 10.55 1.60 -10.66
C LEU A 124 11.62 2.20 -11.59
N ASP A 125 12.44 3.08 -11.04
CA ASP A 125 13.61 3.61 -11.75
C ASP A 125 14.49 2.46 -12.27
N PRO A 126 14.93 2.50 -13.53
CA PRO A 126 15.73 1.43 -14.13
C PRO A 126 17.01 1.10 -13.36
N ALA A 127 17.68 2.08 -12.78
CA ALA A 127 18.90 1.85 -12.00
C ALA A 127 18.62 1.06 -10.72
N VAL A 128 17.53 1.38 -10.04
CA VAL A 128 17.08 0.65 -8.85
C VAL A 128 16.58 -0.74 -9.23
N TRP A 129 15.91 -0.86 -10.37
CA TRP A 129 15.48 -2.15 -10.89
C TRP A 129 16.63 -3.09 -11.19
N ASP A 130 17.73 -2.59 -11.75
CA ASP A 130 18.94 -3.38 -12.01
C ASP A 130 19.58 -3.88 -10.71
N GLU A 131 19.59 -3.06 -9.67
CA GLU A 131 20.05 -3.47 -8.34
C GLU A 131 19.17 -4.59 -7.75
N VAL A 132 17.86 -4.46 -7.84
CA VAL A 132 16.90 -5.47 -7.37
C VAL A 132 17.10 -6.80 -8.10
N ARG A 133 17.27 -6.76 -9.42
CA ARG A 133 17.53 -7.97 -10.22
C ARG A 133 18.85 -8.63 -9.84
N GLY A 134 19.86 -7.86 -9.54
CA GLY A 134 21.14 -8.36 -9.07
C GLY A 134 21.05 -9.14 -7.77
N LEU A 135 20.18 -8.73 -6.86
CA LEU A 135 19.93 -9.44 -5.60
C LEU A 135 19.08 -10.70 -5.78
N GLY A 136 18.20 -10.71 -6.75
CA GLY A 136 17.33 -11.86 -7.06
C GLY A 136 17.98 -12.93 -7.94
N GLY A 137 19.10 -12.65 -8.55
CA GLY A 137 19.80 -13.55 -9.46
C GLY A 137 20.73 -14.60 -8.80
N GLY A 138 20.71 -14.67 -7.50
CA GLY A 138 21.50 -15.63 -6.68
C GLY A 138 20.73 -16.88 -6.27
N ALA A 139 19.78 -17.32 -7.07
CA ALA A 139 19.10 -18.59 -6.84
C ALA A 139 19.12 -19.45 -8.07
#